data_760b98cfb9b9faf0c221d3c8f9230b22
#
_entry.id   760b98cfb9b9faf0c221d3c8f9230b22
#
_cell.length_a   1.000
_cell.length_b   1.000
_cell.length_c   1.000
_cell.angle_alpha   90.00
_cell.angle_beta   90.00
_cell.angle_gamma   90.00
#
_symmetry.space_group_name_H-M   'P 1'
#
loop_
_entity.id
_entity.type
_entity.pdbx_description
1 polymer ?
#
loop_
_entity_poly.entity_id
_entity_poly.type
_entity_poly.pdbx_seq_one_letter_code
_entity_poly.pdbx_strand_id
1 'polypeptide(L)'
;MLFLLFILAKLILFSITTALHICKMDKAQLIAQSYQFTPTAEQLEFCRKMALFLSQPLDGQCFILRGYAGTGKTTSVAALVQALPKFRVRAALLAPTGRAAKVMSNYSGRAALTIHKRIYRKKSAVSTDMSFQLAPNLAEHTVFIIDEASMIADEWNTQTGSSFLKDLMDYVYNQKNCAVIFVGDTAQLPPVGSMESPALNGAYIAGTFHKSVTEVELREVVRQEKTSGILANATMLREMIYQYENEAPEEMEEELPIPKFYTSGYKDIFRMTGLKLVEGLEYAYGKFDMENTLVVCRSNKSANVYNQQIRARILYREEELTGGDQIMVVRNNYFWLPDNEATSFIANGDMAKITRVRNQEERYGFRFSEVQLEFLDYPDAGSITCKVMLDTLTSESPNLAYEDSRKLFEEISIDYAHITNKRERLLAIKEDPYYNSLQIKFAYAVTCHKAQGGQWDAVFVDQGYLTEEMIDLDFLRWLYTAITRAKRQLFLVNFAQTLFLSAAPDDDY
;
A
#
# COMPACT_ATOMS: atom_id res chain seq x y z
N MET A 1 -5.99 55.39 -17.61
CA MET A 1 -7.28 54.96 -16.99
C MET A 1 -8.14 54.13 -17.96
N LEU A 2 -8.42 54.61 -19.19
CA LEU A 2 -9.22 53.83 -20.18
C LEU A 2 -8.59 52.48 -20.58
N PHE A 3 -7.29 52.41 -20.72
CA PHE A 3 -6.59 51.17 -21.12
C PHE A 3 -6.68 50.05 -20.06
N LEU A 4 -6.61 50.42 -18.75
CA LEU A 4 -6.78 49.47 -17.66
C LEU A 4 -8.21 48.95 -17.57
N LEU A 5 -9.22 49.81 -17.79
CA LEU A 5 -10.63 49.42 -17.85
C LEU A 5 -10.92 48.45 -19.01
N PHE A 6 -10.24 48.64 -20.17
CA PHE A 6 -10.40 47.75 -21.33
C PHE A 6 -9.77 46.37 -21.10
N ILE A 7 -8.60 46.30 -20.41
CA ILE A 7 -7.99 45.02 -20.01
C ILE A 7 -8.86 44.30 -18.97
N LEU A 8 -9.37 45.02 -17.97
CA LEU A 8 -10.23 44.44 -16.94
C LEU A 8 -11.55 43.89 -17.54
N ALA A 9 -12.15 44.64 -18.49
CA ALA A 9 -13.36 44.21 -19.20
C ALA A 9 -13.11 42.96 -20.07
N LYS A 10 -11.95 42.86 -20.74
CA LYS A 10 -11.54 41.65 -21.49
C LYS A 10 -11.30 40.44 -20.58
N LEU A 11 -10.66 40.64 -19.41
CA LEU A 11 -10.44 39.58 -18.43
C LEU A 11 -11.75 39.10 -17.82
N ILE A 12 -12.67 40.01 -17.51
CA ILE A 12 -14.03 39.67 -17.02
C ILE A 12 -14.84 38.94 -18.09
N LEU A 13 -14.79 39.41 -19.34
CA LEU A 13 -15.47 38.75 -20.46
C LEU A 13 -14.92 37.37 -20.75
N PHE A 14 -13.61 37.19 -20.71
CA PHE A 14 -12.92 35.91 -20.84
C PHE A 14 -13.28 34.96 -19.68
N SER A 15 -13.32 35.45 -18.45
CA SER A 15 -13.76 34.69 -17.29
C SER A 15 -15.23 34.27 -17.38
N ILE A 16 -16.12 35.16 -17.84
CA ILE A 16 -17.55 34.85 -18.01
C ILE A 16 -17.79 33.88 -19.17
N THR A 17 -17.10 34.04 -20.30
CA THR A 17 -17.19 33.08 -21.43
C THR A 17 -16.65 31.72 -21.07
N THR A 18 -15.55 31.64 -20.32
CA THR A 18 -14.99 30.37 -19.82
C THR A 18 -15.93 29.72 -18.81
N ALA A 19 -16.52 30.49 -17.89
CA ALA A 19 -17.50 29.99 -16.93
C ALA A 19 -18.82 29.53 -17.60
N LEU A 20 -19.31 30.23 -18.62
CA LEU A 20 -20.48 29.85 -19.44
C LEU A 20 -20.18 28.59 -20.29
N HIS A 21 -18.97 28.43 -20.80
CA HIS A 21 -18.58 27.24 -21.55
C HIS A 21 -18.48 26.02 -20.64
N ILE A 22 -17.93 26.18 -19.43
CA ILE A 22 -17.88 25.13 -18.39
C ILE A 22 -19.28 24.76 -17.90
N CYS A 23 -20.20 25.70 -17.82
CA CYS A 23 -21.60 25.46 -17.40
C CYS A 23 -22.42 24.70 -18.46
N LYS A 24 -21.97 24.65 -19.71
CA LYS A 24 -22.58 23.89 -20.81
C LYS A 24 -21.97 22.53 -21.07
N MET A 25 -20.78 22.24 -20.50
CA MET A 25 -20.12 20.93 -20.67
C MET A 25 -20.65 19.93 -19.64
N ASP A 26 -20.99 18.74 -20.09
CA ASP A 26 -21.31 17.60 -19.24
C ASP A 26 -20.11 17.27 -18.34
N LYS A 27 -20.36 17.00 -17.04
CA LYS A 27 -19.32 16.59 -16.08
C LYS A 27 -18.50 15.41 -16.58
N ALA A 28 -19.12 14.46 -17.27
CA ALA A 28 -18.45 13.32 -17.86
C ALA A 28 -17.39 13.73 -18.90
N GLN A 29 -17.71 14.70 -19.75
CA GLN A 29 -16.77 15.24 -20.73
C GLN A 29 -15.60 15.97 -20.07
N LEU A 30 -15.84 16.70 -18.97
CA LEU A 30 -14.78 17.38 -18.22
C LEU A 30 -13.82 16.41 -17.55
N ILE A 31 -14.31 15.27 -17.05
CA ILE A 31 -13.46 14.19 -16.51
C ILE A 31 -12.67 13.55 -17.67
N ALA A 32 -13.34 13.21 -18.77
CA ALA A 32 -12.70 12.58 -19.93
C ALA A 32 -11.59 13.44 -20.55
N GLN A 33 -11.77 14.77 -20.60
CA GLN A 33 -10.75 15.71 -21.08
C GLN A 33 -9.53 15.86 -20.14
N SER A 34 -9.64 15.38 -18.90
CA SER A 34 -8.54 15.41 -17.94
C SER A 34 -7.62 14.18 -18.06
N TYR A 35 -7.95 13.21 -18.93
CA TYR A 35 -7.02 12.14 -19.27
C TYR A 35 -5.91 12.67 -20.17
N GLN A 36 -4.70 12.16 -19.96
CA GLN A 36 -3.54 12.50 -20.83
C GLN A 36 -3.58 11.76 -22.18
N PHE A 37 -4.38 10.70 -22.28
CA PHE A 37 -4.55 9.86 -23.45
C PHE A 37 -6.04 9.69 -23.75
N THR A 38 -6.37 9.18 -24.92
CA THR A 38 -7.75 8.86 -25.28
C THR A 38 -8.28 7.76 -24.33
N PRO A 39 -9.34 8.04 -23.54
CA PRO A 39 -9.91 7.06 -22.64
C PRO A 39 -10.49 5.86 -23.41
N THR A 40 -10.39 4.67 -22.82
CA THR A 40 -11.06 3.45 -23.31
C THR A 40 -12.58 3.54 -23.12
N ALA A 41 -13.32 2.59 -23.68
CA ALA A 41 -14.78 2.53 -23.53
C ALA A 41 -15.19 2.40 -22.06
N GLU A 42 -14.49 1.58 -21.29
CA GLU A 42 -14.72 1.38 -19.86
C GLU A 42 -14.36 2.62 -19.04
N GLN A 43 -13.29 3.33 -19.39
CA GLN A 43 -12.92 4.61 -18.76
C GLN A 43 -13.94 5.71 -19.08
N LEU A 44 -14.54 5.73 -20.27
CA LEU A 44 -15.67 6.62 -20.57
C LEU A 44 -16.91 6.27 -19.77
N GLU A 45 -17.18 5.00 -19.53
CA GLU A 45 -18.27 4.57 -18.64
C GLU A 45 -18.02 5.00 -17.19
N PHE A 46 -16.78 4.87 -16.70
CA PHE A 46 -16.38 5.47 -15.42
C PHE A 46 -16.67 6.97 -15.37
N CYS A 47 -16.32 7.72 -16.42
CA CYS A 47 -16.60 9.16 -16.48
C CYS A 47 -18.11 9.46 -16.39
N ARG A 48 -18.97 8.68 -17.06
CA ARG A 48 -20.43 8.85 -17.02
C ARG A 48 -20.99 8.56 -15.64
N LYS A 49 -20.66 7.41 -15.05
CA LYS A 49 -21.13 7.01 -13.72
C LYS A 49 -20.62 7.96 -12.63
N MET A 50 -19.36 8.41 -12.74
CA MET A 50 -18.80 9.40 -11.82
C MET A 50 -19.48 10.77 -11.94
N ALA A 51 -19.86 11.19 -13.14
CA ALA A 51 -20.61 12.42 -13.35
C ALA A 51 -22.00 12.36 -12.70
N LEU A 52 -22.69 11.21 -12.77
CA LEU A 52 -23.97 10.98 -12.09
C LEU A 52 -23.78 10.98 -10.57
N PHE A 53 -22.77 10.28 -10.04
CA PHE A 53 -22.43 10.27 -8.63
C PHE A 53 -22.17 11.68 -8.08
N LEU A 54 -21.40 12.51 -8.80
CA LEU A 54 -21.10 13.90 -8.41
C LEU A 54 -22.25 14.88 -8.67
N SER A 55 -23.35 14.46 -9.28
CA SER A 55 -24.51 15.31 -9.55
C SER A 55 -25.61 15.18 -8.51
N GLN A 56 -25.48 14.24 -7.58
CA GLN A 56 -26.37 14.01 -6.46
C GLN A 56 -25.71 14.44 -5.14
N PRO A 57 -26.46 14.64 -4.05
CA PRO A 57 -25.87 14.81 -2.73
C PRO A 57 -24.94 13.62 -2.40
N LEU A 58 -23.74 13.92 -1.91
CA LEU A 58 -22.74 12.87 -1.61
C LEU A 58 -23.07 12.05 -0.36
N ASP A 59 -23.91 12.59 0.53
CA ASP A 59 -24.33 11.90 1.75
C ASP A 59 -24.99 10.56 1.41
N GLY A 60 -24.50 9.49 2.05
CA GLY A 60 -25.05 8.16 1.83
C GLY A 60 -24.62 7.45 0.55
N GLN A 61 -23.82 8.08 -0.31
CA GLN A 61 -23.30 7.46 -1.52
C GLN A 61 -21.89 6.89 -1.33
N CYS A 62 -21.61 5.76 -1.96
CA CYS A 62 -20.29 5.15 -2.06
C CYS A 62 -20.01 4.79 -3.53
N PHE A 63 -18.77 4.98 -3.97
CA PHE A 63 -18.35 4.57 -5.31
C PHE A 63 -17.24 3.54 -5.21
N ILE A 64 -17.29 2.48 -6.01
CA ILE A 64 -16.26 1.45 -6.08
C ILE A 64 -15.73 1.38 -7.50
N LEU A 65 -14.43 1.62 -7.67
CA LEU A 65 -13.69 1.44 -8.91
C LEU A 65 -12.80 0.20 -8.78
N ARG A 66 -13.25 -0.90 -9.37
CA ARG A 66 -12.42 -2.09 -9.49
C ARG A 66 -11.67 -2.08 -10.81
N GLY A 67 -10.52 -2.73 -10.84
CA GLY A 67 -9.79 -2.95 -12.07
C GLY A 67 -8.46 -3.63 -11.79
N TYR A 68 -7.93 -4.27 -12.81
CA TYR A 68 -6.72 -5.07 -12.73
C TYR A 68 -5.47 -4.25 -13.02
N ALA A 69 -4.28 -4.86 -12.89
CA ALA A 69 -3.03 -4.24 -13.30
C ALA A 69 -3.09 -3.84 -14.78
N GLY A 70 -2.62 -2.64 -15.14
CA GLY A 70 -2.60 -2.17 -16.53
C GLY A 70 -3.93 -1.68 -17.10
N THR A 71 -5.05 -1.68 -16.36
CA THR A 71 -6.37 -1.23 -16.86
C THR A 71 -6.58 0.29 -16.74
N GLY A 72 -5.63 1.01 -16.14
CA GLY A 72 -5.67 2.47 -16.04
C GLY A 72 -6.50 3.01 -14.86
N LYS A 73 -6.64 2.27 -13.75
CA LYS A 73 -7.21 2.78 -12.48
C LYS A 73 -6.55 4.09 -12.05
N THR A 74 -5.23 4.07 -11.96
CA THR A 74 -4.40 5.22 -11.58
C THR A 74 -4.64 6.43 -12.47
N THR A 75 -4.73 6.22 -13.79
CA THR A 75 -5.02 7.26 -14.77
C THR A 75 -6.42 7.83 -14.58
N SER A 76 -7.41 6.97 -14.31
CA SER A 76 -8.80 7.38 -14.06
C SER A 76 -8.92 8.20 -12.78
N VAL A 77 -8.21 7.80 -11.70
CA VAL A 77 -8.15 8.58 -10.46
C VAL A 77 -7.44 9.92 -10.67
N ALA A 78 -6.33 9.96 -11.40
CA ALA A 78 -5.63 11.20 -11.71
C ALA A 78 -6.52 12.18 -12.48
N ALA A 79 -7.21 11.71 -13.52
CA ALA A 79 -8.16 12.51 -14.30
C ALA A 79 -9.32 13.04 -13.44
N LEU A 80 -9.87 12.20 -12.55
CA LEU A 80 -10.89 12.61 -11.60
C LEU A 80 -10.38 13.71 -10.66
N VAL A 81 -9.22 13.51 -10.04
CA VAL A 81 -8.62 14.47 -9.09
C VAL A 81 -8.38 15.84 -9.75
N GLN A 82 -7.99 15.85 -11.02
CA GLN A 82 -7.83 17.08 -11.80
C GLN A 82 -9.19 17.75 -12.14
N ALA A 83 -10.25 16.97 -12.33
CA ALA A 83 -11.56 17.48 -12.68
C ALA A 83 -12.37 18.02 -11.48
N LEU A 84 -12.21 17.42 -10.28
CA LEU A 84 -13.01 17.73 -9.08
C LEU A 84 -13.08 19.22 -8.71
N PRO A 85 -12.01 20.03 -8.80
CA PRO A 85 -12.08 21.47 -8.52
C PRO A 85 -13.05 22.22 -9.43
N LYS A 86 -13.23 21.77 -10.67
CA LYS A 86 -14.18 22.36 -11.63
C LYS A 86 -15.64 22.16 -11.16
N PHE A 87 -15.88 21.15 -10.33
CA PHE A 87 -17.18 20.83 -9.72
C PHE A 87 -17.34 21.42 -8.32
N ARG A 88 -16.34 22.16 -7.81
CA ARG A 88 -16.29 22.67 -6.43
C ARG A 88 -16.33 21.57 -5.37
N VAL A 89 -15.83 20.38 -5.71
CA VAL A 89 -15.68 19.24 -4.81
C VAL A 89 -14.23 19.11 -4.43
N ARG A 90 -13.97 18.93 -3.14
CA ARG A 90 -12.62 18.68 -2.61
C ARG A 90 -12.29 17.18 -2.72
N ALA A 91 -11.01 16.87 -2.85
CA ALA A 91 -10.51 15.50 -2.78
C ALA A 91 -9.59 15.34 -1.57
N ALA A 92 -9.82 14.29 -0.79
CA ALA A 92 -8.89 13.76 0.20
C ALA A 92 -8.35 12.42 -0.32
N LEU A 93 -7.03 12.33 -0.52
CA LEU A 93 -6.39 11.15 -1.11
C LEU A 93 -5.81 10.31 0.01
N LEU A 94 -6.19 9.05 0.07
CA LEU A 94 -5.81 8.13 1.14
C LEU A 94 -5.36 6.77 0.59
N ALA A 95 -4.47 6.11 1.32
CA ALA A 95 -4.07 4.74 1.03
C ALA A 95 -3.81 3.96 2.34
N PRO A 96 -3.82 2.62 2.32
CA PRO A 96 -3.57 1.81 3.52
C PRO A 96 -2.15 1.96 4.06
N THR A 97 -1.15 2.12 3.20
CA THR A 97 0.28 2.18 3.55
C THR A 97 0.93 3.48 3.10
N GLY A 98 2.07 3.83 3.73
CA GLY A 98 2.87 5.00 3.34
C GLY A 98 3.36 4.91 1.91
N ARG A 99 3.82 3.73 1.48
CA ARG A 99 4.27 3.50 0.10
C ARG A 99 3.16 3.73 -0.93
N ALA A 100 1.96 3.18 -0.68
CA ALA A 100 0.81 3.40 -1.55
C ALA A 100 0.40 4.89 -1.59
N ALA A 101 0.43 5.58 -0.45
CA ALA A 101 0.16 7.01 -0.38
C ALA A 101 1.18 7.82 -1.20
N LYS A 102 2.47 7.48 -1.15
CA LYS A 102 3.51 8.11 -1.99
C LYS A 102 3.25 7.88 -3.48
N VAL A 103 2.95 6.64 -3.88
CA VAL A 103 2.60 6.32 -5.27
C VAL A 103 1.38 7.13 -5.70
N MET A 104 0.34 7.20 -4.86
CA MET A 104 -0.86 7.99 -5.14
C MET A 104 -0.56 9.49 -5.26
N SER A 105 0.32 10.04 -4.42
CA SER A 105 0.75 11.43 -4.50
C SER A 105 1.45 11.73 -5.83
N ASN A 106 2.32 10.84 -6.27
CA ASN A 106 3.09 11.01 -7.49
C ASN A 106 2.20 11.06 -8.74
N TYR A 107 1.26 10.13 -8.89
CA TYR A 107 0.43 10.11 -10.10
C TYR A 107 -0.71 11.14 -10.08
N SER A 108 -1.22 11.50 -8.89
CA SER A 108 -2.31 12.47 -8.78
C SER A 108 -1.84 13.93 -8.77
N GLY A 109 -0.53 14.16 -8.50
CA GLY A 109 0.04 15.49 -8.32
C GLY A 109 -0.46 16.21 -7.06
N ARG A 110 -1.02 15.48 -6.09
CA ARG A 110 -1.54 15.99 -4.81
C ARG A 110 -1.10 15.11 -3.65
N ALA A 111 -0.85 15.71 -2.50
CA ALA A 111 -0.47 14.98 -1.30
C ALA A 111 -1.56 13.96 -0.92
N ALA A 112 -1.16 12.71 -0.74
CA ALA A 112 -1.97 11.63 -0.18
C ALA A 112 -1.41 11.25 1.19
N LEU A 113 -2.28 10.78 2.08
CA LEU A 113 -1.93 10.34 3.42
C LEU A 113 -2.31 8.88 3.61
N THR A 114 -1.74 8.23 4.63
CA THR A 114 -2.30 6.94 5.05
C THR A 114 -3.67 7.16 5.71
N ILE A 115 -4.55 6.15 5.55
CA ILE A 115 -5.87 6.18 6.19
C ILE A 115 -5.71 6.42 7.69
N HIS A 116 -4.82 5.69 8.35
CA HIS A 116 -4.54 5.84 9.78
C HIS A 116 -4.17 7.27 10.18
N LYS A 117 -3.27 7.91 9.41
CA LYS A 117 -2.85 9.32 9.67
C LYS A 117 -4.01 10.31 9.55
N ARG A 118 -5.01 9.97 8.74
CA ARG A 118 -6.16 10.85 8.52
C ARG A 118 -7.26 10.68 9.54
N ILE A 119 -7.58 9.42 9.90
CA ILE A 119 -8.81 9.14 10.67
C ILE A 119 -8.56 9.01 12.17
N TYR A 120 -7.32 8.75 12.61
CA TYR A 120 -7.02 8.57 14.03
C TYR A 120 -6.16 9.70 14.61
N ARG A 121 -6.37 9.94 15.89
CA ARG A 121 -5.51 10.78 16.74
C ARG A 121 -5.24 10.08 18.07
N LYS A 122 -4.13 10.41 18.69
CA LYS A 122 -3.86 9.96 20.07
C LYS A 122 -4.98 10.44 21.00
N LYS A 123 -5.47 9.57 21.87
CA LYS A 123 -6.24 10.03 23.02
C LYS A 123 -5.34 10.88 23.90
N SER A 124 -5.87 12.00 24.41
CA SER A 124 -5.21 12.85 25.39
C SER A 124 -4.67 11.98 26.56
N ALA A 125 -3.54 12.39 27.14
CA ALA A 125 -2.77 11.71 28.20
C ALA A 125 -3.56 11.27 29.46
N VAL A 126 -4.84 11.57 29.53
CA VAL A 126 -5.72 11.26 30.65
C VAL A 126 -6.22 9.81 30.64
N SER A 127 -6.11 9.07 29.53
CA SER A 127 -6.58 7.68 29.39
C SER A 127 -5.46 6.68 29.63
N THR A 128 -5.68 5.71 30.51
CA THR A 128 -4.75 4.60 30.80
C THR A 128 -4.54 3.65 29.62
N ASP A 129 -5.43 3.66 28.62
CA ASP A 129 -5.31 2.90 27.41
C ASP A 129 -4.64 3.72 26.30
N MET A 130 -3.66 3.14 25.60
CA MET A 130 -3.13 3.68 24.34
C MET A 130 -4.17 3.50 23.21
N SER A 131 -5.42 3.74 23.50
CA SER A 131 -6.48 3.63 22.52
C SER A 131 -6.48 4.90 21.67
N PHE A 132 -6.50 4.68 20.36
CA PHE A 132 -6.81 5.73 19.40
C PHE A 132 -8.28 6.09 19.49
N GLN A 133 -8.57 7.31 19.15
CA GLN A 133 -9.95 7.74 18.89
C GLN A 133 -10.01 8.30 17.48
N LEU A 134 -11.17 8.19 16.87
CA LEU A 134 -11.42 8.86 15.61
C LEU A 134 -11.16 10.37 15.77
N ALA A 135 -10.40 10.92 14.84
CA ALA A 135 -10.23 12.35 14.72
C ALA A 135 -11.56 12.97 14.26
N PRO A 136 -11.87 14.21 14.63
CA PRO A 136 -13.01 14.90 14.03
C PRO A 136 -12.76 15.09 12.53
N ASN A 137 -13.71 14.73 11.69
CA ASN A 137 -13.65 15.08 10.28
C ASN A 137 -14.06 16.55 10.13
N LEU A 138 -13.12 17.39 9.68
CA LEU A 138 -13.35 18.81 9.44
C LEU A 138 -13.60 19.11 7.95
N ALA A 139 -13.65 18.05 7.11
CA ALA A 139 -13.83 18.20 5.68
C ALA A 139 -15.31 18.21 5.32
N GLU A 140 -15.75 19.21 4.59
CA GLU A 140 -17.08 19.30 4.00
C GLU A 140 -17.00 19.30 2.47
N HIS A 141 -18.02 18.84 1.77
CA HIS A 141 -18.06 18.76 0.31
C HIS A 141 -16.85 18.05 -0.28
N THR A 142 -16.48 16.90 0.33
CA THR A 142 -15.22 16.22 0.06
C THR A 142 -15.46 14.77 -0.34
N VAL A 143 -14.79 14.35 -1.41
CA VAL A 143 -14.70 12.94 -1.79
C VAL A 143 -13.39 12.38 -1.26
N PHE A 144 -13.49 11.33 -0.45
CA PHE A 144 -12.35 10.58 0.06
C PHE A 144 -12.03 9.46 -0.94
N ILE A 145 -10.93 9.59 -1.66
CA ILE A 145 -10.48 8.60 -2.63
C ILE A 145 -9.45 7.71 -1.96
N ILE A 146 -9.75 6.43 -1.90
CA ILE A 146 -8.95 5.43 -1.18
C ILE A 146 -8.42 4.43 -2.19
N ASP A 147 -7.13 4.53 -2.49
CA ASP A 147 -6.44 3.59 -3.37
C ASP A 147 -5.96 2.36 -2.59
N GLU A 148 -5.69 1.26 -3.31
CA GLU A 148 -5.32 -0.04 -2.73
C GLU A 148 -6.34 -0.54 -1.69
N ALA A 149 -7.63 -0.32 -1.95
CA ALA A 149 -8.70 -0.67 -1.03
C ALA A 149 -8.84 -2.19 -0.80
N SER A 150 -8.23 -3.02 -1.65
CA SER A 150 -8.10 -4.48 -1.46
C SER A 150 -7.44 -4.87 -0.14
N MET A 151 -6.63 -3.99 0.45
CA MET A 151 -5.92 -4.24 1.72
C MET A 151 -6.75 -3.89 2.97
N ILE A 152 -7.95 -3.34 2.83
CA ILE A 152 -8.74 -2.86 3.96
C ILE A 152 -9.51 -4.03 4.56
N ALA A 153 -9.14 -4.38 5.80
CA ALA A 153 -9.83 -5.39 6.58
C ALA A 153 -11.04 -4.82 7.33
N ASP A 154 -12.02 -5.68 7.62
CA ASP A 154 -13.17 -5.38 8.48
C ASP A 154 -13.21 -6.28 9.72
N GLU A 155 -12.04 -6.71 10.19
CA GLU A 155 -11.90 -7.49 11.41
C GLU A 155 -12.10 -6.62 12.65
N TRP A 156 -12.80 -7.17 13.62
CA TRP A 156 -13.05 -6.49 14.89
C TRP A 156 -11.77 -6.34 15.71
N ASN A 157 -11.38 -5.11 15.98
CA ASN A 157 -10.25 -4.80 16.83
C ASN A 157 -10.72 -4.60 18.28
N THR A 158 -10.33 -5.49 19.17
CA THR A 158 -10.70 -5.44 20.59
C THR A 158 -10.16 -4.20 21.32
N GLN A 159 -9.07 -3.60 20.82
CA GLN A 159 -8.47 -2.41 21.42
C GLN A 159 -9.25 -1.13 21.11
N THR A 160 -9.79 -1.02 19.89
CA THR A 160 -10.59 0.13 19.45
C THR A 160 -12.08 -0.07 19.71
N GLY A 161 -12.54 -1.30 19.85
CA GLY A 161 -13.96 -1.67 19.95
C GLY A 161 -14.70 -1.47 18.61
N SER A 162 -13.99 -1.50 17.49
CA SER A 162 -14.52 -1.26 16.16
C SER A 162 -13.64 -1.98 15.11
N SER A 163 -14.08 -2.04 13.87
CA SER A 163 -13.22 -2.46 12.75
C SER A 163 -12.63 -1.27 12.02
N PHE A 164 -11.54 -1.52 11.29
CA PHE A 164 -10.86 -0.46 10.54
C PHE A 164 -11.73 0.13 9.42
N LEU A 165 -12.45 -0.72 8.69
CA LEU A 165 -13.38 -0.27 7.65
C LEU A 165 -14.54 0.53 8.25
N LYS A 166 -15.10 0.07 9.38
CA LYS A 166 -16.16 0.80 10.09
C LYS A 166 -15.69 2.18 10.55
N ASP A 167 -14.50 2.27 11.16
CA ASP A 167 -13.93 3.54 11.61
C ASP A 167 -13.74 4.53 10.46
N LEU A 168 -13.29 4.03 9.29
CA LEU A 168 -13.15 4.83 8.08
C LEU A 168 -14.51 5.35 7.59
N MET A 169 -15.52 4.49 7.53
CA MET A 169 -16.86 4.86 7.10
C MET A 169 -17.48 5.87 8.07
N ASP A 170 -17.38 5.63 9.38
CA ASP A 170 -17.87 6.55 10.41
C ASP A 170 -17.18 7.91 10.31
N TYR A 171 -15.86 7.95 10.06
CA TYR A 171 -15.10 9.18 9.88
C TYR A 171 -15.59 9.97 8.65
N VAL A 172 -15.72 9.32 7.51
CA VAL A 172 -16.11 10.00 6.25
C VAL A 172 -17.52 10.59 6.35
N TYR A 173 -18.48 9.79 6.83
CA TYR A 173 -19.89 10.18 6.82
C TYR A 173 -20.36 10.94 8.07
N ASN A 174 -19.44 11.25 8.99
CA ASN A 174 -19.73 12.12 10.13
C ASN A 174 -19.86 13.61 9.73
N GLN A 175 -19.49 13.96 8.50
CA GLN A 175 -19.62 15.33 7.98
C GLN A 175 -20.50 15.40 6.74
N LYS A 176 -21.09 16.61 6.55
CA LYS A 176 -22.05 16.86 5.48
C LYS A 176 -21.42 16.80 4.10
N ASN A 177 -22.14 16.17 3.20
CA ASN A 177 -21.81 16.08 1.78
C ASN A 177 -20.41 15.52 1.54
N CYS A 178 -20.10 14.43 2.26
CA CYS A 178 -18.88 13.64 2.09
C CYS A 178 -19.22 12.25 1.58
N ALA A 179 -18.36 11.69 0.73
CA ALA A 179 -18.49 10.32 0.22
C ALA A 179 -17.12 9.65 0.08
N VAL A 180 -17.13 8.33 0.01
CA VAL A 180 -15.94 7.53 -0.25
C VAL A 180 -15.96 6.99 -1.69
N ILE A 181 -14.77 6.96 -2.30
CA ILE A 181 -14.46 6.22 -3.52
C ILE A 181 -13.40 5.20 -3.17
N PHE A 182 -13.76 3.92 -3.18
CA PHE A 182 -12.81 2.83 -3.06
C PHE A 182 -12.25 2.48 -4.43
N VAL A 183 -10.93 2.36 -4.52
CA VAL A 183 -10.20 1.97 -5.74
C VAL A 183 -9.33 0.78 -5.39
N GLY A 184 -9.40 -0.30 -6.17
CA GLY A 184 -8.61 -1.48 -5.88
C GLY A 184 -8.68 -2.55 -6.96
N ASP A 185 -8.04 -3.65 -6.66
CA ASP A 185 -7.88 -4.80 -7.55
C ASP A 185 -8.26 -6.08 -6.80
N THR A 186 -9.34 -6.72 -7.22
CA THR A 186 -9.89 -7.92 -6.56
C THR A 186 -9.08 -9.19 -6.83
N ALA A 187 -8.23 -9.19 -7.86
CA ALA A 187 -7.31 -10.30 -8.12
C ALA A 187 -6.06 -10.27 -7.22
N GLN A 188 -5.79 -9.17 -6.52
CA GLN A 188 -4.73 -9.12 -5.52
C GLN A 188 -5.12 -9.88 -4.25
N LEU A 189 -4.10 -10.15 -3.40
CA LEU A 189 -4.33 -10.73 -2.08
C LEU A 189 -5.33 -9.89 -1.28
N PRO A 190 -6.37 -10.50 -0.73
CA PRO A 190 -7.25 -9.83 0.24
C PRO A 190 -6.49 -9.57 1.56
N PRO A 191 -7.11 -8.88 2.52
CA PRO A 191 -6.55 -8.73 3.86
C PRO A 191 -6.28 -10.10 4.51
N VAL A 192 -5.23 -10.19 5.33
CA VAL A 192 -4.87 -11.42 6.03
C VAL A 192 -6.07 -11.92 6.83
N GLY A 193 -6.41 -13.20 6.68
CA GLY A 193 -7.56 -13.82 7.36
C GLY A 193 -8.91 -13.63 6.68
N SER A 194 -8.98 -12.88 5.58
CA SER A 194 -10.21 -12.66 4.80
C SER A 194 -10.13 -13.37 3.45
N MET A 195 -11.24 -13.94 2.99
CA MET A 195 -11.33 -14.54 1.66
C MET A 195 -11.55 -13.52 0.55
N GLU A 196 -12.12 -12.36 0.89
CA GLU A 196 -12.44 -11.26 -0.03
C GLU A 196 -12.06 -9.92 0.58
N SER A 197 -12.02 -8.88 -0.26
CA SER A 197 -11.85 -7.50 0.19
C SER A 197 -13.21 -6.85 0.51
N PRO A 198 -13.57 -6.64 1.77
CA PRO A 198 -14.87 -6.09 2.14
C PRO A 198 -15.10 -4.68 1.58
N ALA A 199 -14.04 -3.87 1.46
CA ALA A 199 -14.12 -2.51 0.91
C ALA A 199 -14.41 -2.47 -0.61
N LEU A 200 -14.15 -3.56 -1.34
CA LEU A 200 -14.42 -3.70 -2.77
C LEU A 200 -15.68 -4.51 -3.07
N ASN A 201 -16.38 -4.99 -2.06
CA ASN A 201 -17.64 -5.73 -2.21
C ASN A 201 -18.83 -4.77 -2.01
N GLY A 202 -19.49 -4.40 -3.13
CA GLY A 202 -20.59 -3.42 -3.11
C GLY A 202 -21.81 -3.90 -2.35
N ALA A 203 -22.13 -5.18 -2.40
CA ALA A 203 -23.26 -5.76 -1.64
C ALA A 203 -22.97 -5.69 -0.13
N TYR A 204 -21.71 -5.96 0.28
CA TYR A 204 -21.29 -5.84 1.66
C TYR A 204 -21.39 -4.38 2.17
N ILE A 205 -20.87 -3.41 1.41
CA ILE A 205 -20.95 -1.99 1.75
C ILE A 205 -22.40 -1.52 1.84
N ALA A 206 -23.24 -1.90 0.88
CA ALA A 206 -24.67 -1.53 0.88
C ALA A 206 -25.42 -2.13 2.07
N GLY A 207 -25.19 -3.42 2.38
CA GLY A 207 -25.88 -4.12 3.48
C GLY A 207 -25.40 -3.66 4.86
N THR A 208 -24.09 -3.54 5.06
CA THR A 208 -23.49 -3.26 6.37
C THR A 208 -23.55 -1.78 6.73
N PHE A 209 -23.26 -0.89 5.77
CA PHE A 209 -23.18 0.56 6.02
C PHE A 209 -24.35 1.36 5.47
N HIS A 210 -25.34 0.69 4.88
CA HIS A 210 -26.55 1.30 4.34
C HIS A 210 -26.27 2.45 3.35
N LYS A 211 -25.30 2.21 2.44
CA LYS A 211 -24.91 3.18 1.40
C LYS A 211 -25.45 2.79 0.04
N SER A 212 -25.79 3.80 -0.77
CA SER A 212 -26.06 3.60 -2.18
C SER A 212 -24.73 3.42 -2.91
N VAL A 213 -24.48 2.24 -3.47
CA VAL A 213 -23.21 1.90 -4.08
C VAL A 213 -23.30 1.99 -5.60
N THR A 214 -22.35 2.71 -6.21
CA THR A 214 -22.12 2.72 -7.65
C THR A 214 -20.81 2.00 -7.93
N GLU A 215 -20.85 1.03 -8.85
CA GLU A 215 -19.67 0.22 -9.17
C GLU A 215 -19.26 0.38 -10.64
N VAL A 216 -17.96 0.41 -10.87
CA VAL A 216 -17.33 0.33 -12.19
C VAL A 216 -16.17 -0.64 -12.11
N GLU A 217 -16.04 -1.48 -13.12
CA GLU A 217 -14.91 -2.39 -13.29
C GLU A 217 -14.17 -2.10 -14.59
N LEU A 218 -12.84 -1.93 -14.52
CA LEU A 218 -11.97 -1.76 -15.66
C LEU A 218 -11.27 -3.08 -15.94
N ARG A 219 -11.54 -3.68 -17.10
CA ARG A 219 -10.98 -4.98 -17.53
C ARG A 219 -10.01 -4.84 -18.70
N GLU A 220 -10.23 -3.83 -19.55
CA GLU A 220 -9.43 -3.63 -20.75
C GLU A 220 -8.02 -3.13 -20.39
N VAL A 221 -6.98 -3.89 -20.79
CA VAL A 221 -5.57 -3.47 -20.65
C VAL A 221 -5.27 -2.39 -21.68
N VAL A 222 -4.72 -1.26 -21.24
CA VAL A 222 -4.39 -0.13 -22.12
C VAL A 222 -3.32 -0.54 -23.13
N ARG A 223 -3.54 -0.18 -24.41
CA ARG A 223 -2.75 -0.65 -25.57
C ARG A 223 -1.24 -0.44 -25.49
N GLN A 224 -0.74 0.54 -24.74
CA GLN A 224 0.68 0.84 -24.62
C GLN A 224 1.49 -0.23 -23.86
N GLU A 225 0.83 -1.14 -23.17
CA GLU A 225 1.43 -2.17 -22.32
C GLU A 225 1.41 -3.57 -22.95
N LYS A 226 0.93 -3.72 -24.20
CA LYS A 226 0.81 -5.01 -24.89
C LYS A 226 2.16 -5.70 -25.20
N THR A 227 3.29 -5.01 -25.06
CA THR A 227 4.65 -5.55 -25.24
C THR A 227 5.29 -6.01 -23.94
N SER A 228 4.60 -5.87 -22.81
CA SER A 228 5.10 -6.26 -21.49
C SER A 228 4.76 -7.71 -21.18
N GLY A 229 5.80 -8.51 -20.94
CA GLY A 229 5.66 -9.89 -20.46
C GLY A 229 5.12 -9.95 -19.04
N ILE A 230 5.42 -8.95 -18.20
CA ILE A 230 4.87 -8.83 -16.86
C ILE A 230 3.34 -8.76 -16.92
N LEU A 231 2.81 -7.87 -17.77
CA LEU A 231 1.36 -7.71 -17.92
C LEU A 231 0.68 -8.86 -18.64
N ALA A 232 1.34 -9.48 -19.62
CA ALA A 232 0.81 -10.66 -20.29
C ALA A 232 0.58 -11.81 -19.30
N ASN A 233 1.58 -12.05 -18.43
CA ASN A 233 1.48 -13.08 -17.39
C ASN A 233 0.50 -12.69 -16.27
N ALA A 234 0.44 -11.41 -15.88
CA ALA A 234 -0.55 -10.93 -14.94
C ALA A 234 -1.99 -11.10 -15.49
N THR A 235 -2.19 -10.87 -16.79
CA THR A 235 -3.49 -11.08 -17.44
C THR A 235 -3.89 -12.55 -17.43
N MET A 236 -2.98 -13.46 -17.76
CA MET A 236 -3.22 -14.90 -17.68
C MET A 236 -3.63 -15.33 -16.28
N LEU A 237 -2.89 -14.92 -15.24
CA LEU A 237 -3.24 -15.25 -13.84
C LEU A 237 -4.60 -14.67 -13.42
N ARG A 238 -4.91 -13.46 -13.83
CA ARG A 238 -6.21 -12.83 -13.59
C ARG A 238 -7.36 -13.61 -14.21
N GLU A 239 -7.19 -14.08 -15.45
CA GLU A 239 -8.19 -14.87 -16.14
C GLU A 239 -8.43 -16.20 -15.43
N MET A 240 -7.37 -16.84 -14.94
CA MET A 240 -7.48 -18.04 -14.11
C MET A 240 -8.22 -17.77 -12.80
N ILE A 241 -7.89 -16.68 -12.10
CA ILE A 241 -8.57 -16.26 -10.85
C ILE A 241 -10.06 -16.03 -11.14
N TYR A 242 -10.39 -15.30 -12.22
CA TYR A 242 -11.77 -15.01 -12.59
C TYR A 242 -12.58 -16.27 -12.89
N GLN A 243 -12.00 -17.22 -13.64
CA GLN A 243 -12.63 -18.51 -13.93
C GLN A 243 -12.92 -19.27 -12.63
N TYR A 244 -11.94 -19.37 -11.75
CA TYR A 244 -12.09 -20.05 -10.47
C TYR A 244 -13.20 -19.45 -9.58
N GLU A 245 -13.34 -18.12 -9.57
CA GLU A 245 -14.34 -17.43 -8.74
C GLU A 245 -15.78 -17.55 -9.31
N ASN A 246 -15.95 -17.79 -10.61
CA ASN A 246 -17.25 -17.72 -11.27
C ASN A 246 -17.74 -19.06 -11.84
N GLU A 247 -16.91 -20.09 -11.93
CA GLU A 247 -17.32 -21.43 -12.31
C GLU A 247 -17.90 -22.19 -11.10
N ALA A 248 -19.02 -22.85 -11.28
CA ALA A 248 -19.69 -23.57 -10.21
C ALA A 248 -18.82 -24.74 -9.71
N PRO A 249 -18.74 -24.99 -8.38
CA PRO A 249 -17.95 -26.09 -7.82
C PRO A 249 -18.31 -27.48 -8.38
N GLU A 250 -19.50 -27.66 -8.92
CA GLU A 250 -19.98 -28.90 -9.52
C GLU A 250 -19.38 -29.19 -10.91
N GLU A 251 -18.81 -28.16 -11.58
CA GLU A 251 -18.14 -28.29 -12.88
C GLU A 251 -16.60 -28.42 -12.75
N MET A 252 -16.07 -28.24 -11.54
CA MET A 252 -14.63 -28.33 -11.25
C MET A 252 -14.23 -29.74 -10.77
N GLU A 253 -14.57 -30.78 -11.56
CA GLU A 253 -13.99 -32.13 -11.37
C GLU A 253 -12.52 -32.20 -11.81
N GLU A 254 -12.00 -31.18 -12.51
CA GLU A 254 -10.61 -31.12 -12.95
C GLU A 254 -9.78 -30.22 -11.98
N GLU A 255 -8.58 -30.71 -11.65
CA GLU A 255 -7.58 -29.96 -10.90
C GLU A 255 -7.35 -28.58 -11.57
N LEU A 256 -7.17 -27.53 -10.76
CA LEU A 256 -6.85 -26.19 -11.26
C LEU A 256 -5.72 -26.25 -12.30
N PRO A 257 -5.88 -25.63 -13.47
CA PRO A 257 -4.83 -25.62 -14.46
C PRO A 257 -3.59 -24.93 -13.90
N ILE A 258 -2.43 -25.60 -14.01
CA ILE A 258 -1.15 -25.05 -13.58
C ILE A 258 -0.84 -23.81 -14.41
N PRO A 259 -0.56 -22.63 -13.80
CA PRO A 259 -0.21 -21.43 -14.53
C PRO A 259 1.04 -21.63 -15.38
N LYS A 260 1.03 -21.14 -16.62
CA LYS A 260 2.14 -21.29 -17.56
C LYS A 260 2.68 -19.93 -17.97
N PHE A 261 3.86 -19.58 -17.46
CA PHE A 261 4.51 -18.30 -17.77
C PHE A 261 5.04 -18.22 -19.19
N TYR A 262 4.84 -17.06 -19.80
CA TYR A 262 5.40 -16.65 -21.08
C TYR A 262 6.60 -15.74 -20.82
N THR A 263 7.82 -16.21 -21.05
CA THR A 263 9.04 -15.42 -20.90
C THR A 263 9.70 -15.11 -22.25
N SER A 264 9.58 -16.03 -23.22
CA SER A 264 10.18 -15.89 -24.54
C SER A 264 9.57 -14.71 -25.32
N GLY A 265 10.44 -13.89 -25.91
CA GLY A 265 10.06 -12.72 -26.71
C GLY A 265 9.82 -11.43 -25.91
N TYR A 266 9.88 -11.46 -24.58
CA TYR A 266 9.77 -10.29 -23.72
C TYR A 266 11.13 -9.87 -23.16
N LYS A 267 11.27 -8.57 -22.85
CA LYS A 267 12.50 -7.96 -22.34
C LYS A 267 12.40 -7.52 -20.88
N ASP A 268 11.27 -7.81 -20.25
CA ASP A 268 10.90 -7.33 -18.92
C ASP A 268 10.62 -8.47 -17.92
N ILE A 269 10.64 -9.73 -18.37
CA ILE A 269 10.44 -10.91 -17.52
C ILE A 269 11.51 -11.98 -17.80
N PHE A 270 12.11 -12.50 -16.74
CA PHE A 270 13.24 -13.42 -16.82
C PHE A 270 13.03 -14.60 -15.87
N ARG A 271 13.45 -15.78 -16.31
CA ARG A 271 13.61 -16.93 -15.44
C ARG A 271 15.01 -16.93 -14.85
N MET A 272 15.14 -17.22 -13.56
CA MET A 272 16.41 -17.22 -12.85
C MET A 272 16.53 -18.41 -11.91
N THR A 273 17.71 -19.03 -11.86
CA THR A 273 18.05 -20.02 -10.85
C THR A 273 18.64 -19.34 -9.61
N GLY A 274 18.54 -20.00 -8.44
CA GLY A 274 19.15 -19.49 -7.22
C GLY A 274 20.67 -19.33 -7.30
N LEU A 275 21.34 -20.07 -8.21
CA LEU A 275 22.79 -19.95 -8.43
C LEU A 275 23.18 -18.59 -9.04
N LYS A 276 22.33 -18.02 -9.89
CA LYS A 276 22.56 -16.72 -10.54
C LYS A 276 21.95 -15.53 -9.78
N LEU A 277 21.33 -15.78 -8.63
CA LEU A 277 20.61 -14.75 -7.89
C LEU A 277 21.52 -13.60 -7.43
N VAL A 278 22.76 -13.89 -6.98
CA VAL A 278 23.68 -12.85 -6.54
C VAL A 278 24.01 -11.91 -7.69
N GLU A 279 24.39 -12.47 -8.85
CA GLU A 279 24.71 -11.71 -10.07
C GLU A 279 23.49 -10.88 -10.53
N GLY A 280 22.28 -11.48 -10.47
CA GLY A 280 21.05 -10.79 -10.84
C GLY A 280 20.70 -9.61 -9.91
N LEU A 281 20.92 -9.77 -8.61
CA LEU A 281 20.70 -8.70 -7.64
C LEU A 281 21.76 -7.60 -7.77
N GLU A 282 23.04 -7.93 -7.98
CA GLU A 282 24.10 -6.95 -8.25
C GLU A 282 23.81 -6.14 -9.51
N TYR A 283 23.37 -6.82 -10.59
CA TYR A 283 22.91 -6.14 -11.81
C TYR A 283 21.74 -5.18 -11.54
N ALA A 284 20.73 -5.64 -10.80
CA ALA A 284 19.55 -4.82 -10.53
C ALA A 284 19.89 -3.63 -9.62
N TYR A 285 20.72 -3.81 -8.61
CA TYR A 285 21.19 -2.73 -7.75
C TYR A 285 22.05 -1.70 -8.51
N GLY A 286 22.88 -2.14 -9.44
CA GLY A 286 23.67 -1.25 -10.28
C GLY A 286 22.85 -0.46 -11.30
N LYS A 287 21.70 -1.01 -11.74
CA LYS A 287 20.86 -0.42 -12.78
C LYS A 287 19.68 0.42 -12.24
N PHE A 288 19.10 0.02 -11.13
CA PHE A 288 17.86 0.58 -10.59
C PHE A 288 17.99 1.13 -9.18
N ASP A 289 19.15 1.02 -8.59
CA ASP A 289 19.43 1.24 -7.18
C ASP A 289 18.75 0.22 -6.24
N MET A 290 19.29 0.11 -5.04
CA MET A 290 18.81 -0.81 -4.02
C MET A 290 17.38 -0.47 -3.55
N GLU A 291 17.03 0.80 -3.49
CA GLU A 291 15.71 1.30 -3.06
C GLU A 291 14.58 0.98 -4.05
N ASN A 292 14.96 0.74 -5.32
CA ASN A 292 14.04 0.42 -6.43
C ASN A 292 14.08 -1.07 -6.81
N THR A 293 14.73 -1.91 -6.00
CA THR A 293 14.83 -3.37 -6.19
C THR A 293 14.31 -4.09 -4.97
N LEU A 294 13.49 -5.14 -5.17
CA LEU A 294 12.90 -5.91 -4.08
C LEU A 294 12.89 -7.39 -4.38
N VAL A 295 13.13 -8.21 -3.33
CA VAL A 295 12.84 -9.65 -3.36
C VAL A 295 11.50 -9.90 -2.66
N VAL A 296 10.57 -10.60 -3.32
CA VAL A 296 9.27 -10.97 -2.77
C VAL A 296 9.25 -12.46 -2.44
N CYS A 297 8.92 -12.78 -1.20
CA CYS A 297 8.91 -14.13 -0.66
C CYS A 297 7.52 -14.54 -0.16
N ARG A 298 7.30 -15.87 0.00
CA ARG A 298 6.06 -16.41 0.57
C ARG A 298 6.00 -16.33 2.09
N SER A 299 7.14 -16.34 2.79
CA SER A 299 7.21 -16.38 4.25
C SER A 299 8.20 -15.38 4.84
N ASN A 300 7.99 -14.99 6.10
CA ASN A 300 8.97 -14.19 6.84
C ASN A 300 10.31 -14.94 7.01
N LYS A 301 10.27 -16.26 7.16
CA LYS A 301 11.46 -17.09 7.24
C LYS A 301 12.31 -16.97 5.98
N SER A 302 11.71 -17.16 4.80
CA SER A 302 12.41 -16.98 3.52
C SER A 302 12.96 -15.55 3.39
N ALA A 303 12.12 -14.54 3.68
CA ALA A 303 12.55 -13.13 3.62
C ALA A 303 13.76 -12.85 4.53
N ASN A 304 13.79 -13.40 5.75
CA ASN A 304 14.93 -13.26 6.66
C ASN A 304 16.21 -13.89 6.07
N VAL A 305 16.11 -15.10 5.49
CA VAL A 305 17.24 -15.76 4.84
C VAL A 305 17.78 -14.91 3.69
N TYR A 306 16.91 -14.41 2.80
CA TYR A 306 17.32 -13.52 1.71
C TYR A 306 17.97 -12.24 2.24
N ASN A 307 17.40 -11.59 3.23
CA ASN A 307 17.93 -10.38 3.83
C ASN A 307 19.35 -10.60 4.39
N GLN A 308 19.57 -11.70 5.10
CA GLN A 308 20.90 -12.05 5.63
C GLN A 308 21.90 -12.34 4.51
N GLN A 309 21.50 -13.11 3.49
CA GLN A 309 22.38 -13.45 2.36
C GLN A 309 22.73 -12.21 1.52
N ILE A 310 21.78 -11.31 1.28
CA ILE A 310 22.03 -10.05 0.58
C ILE A 310 23.03 -9.20 1.36
N ARG A 311 22.84 -9.05 2.68
CA ARG A 311 23.77 -8.30 3.52
C ARG A 311 25.18 -8.89 3.52
N ALA A 312 25.28 -10.21 3.70
CA ALA A 312 26.58 -10.88 3.79
C ALA A 312 27.32 -10.97 2.46
N ARG A 313 26.64 -11.35 1.35
CA ARG A 313 27.29 -11.70 0.09
C ARG A 313 27.34 -10.57 -0.93
N ILE A 314 26.39 -9.63 -0.89
CA ILE A 314 26.31 -8.54 -1.87
C ILE A 314 26.75 -7.22 -1.24
N LEU A 315 26.33 -6.95 0.00
CA LEU A 315 26.64 -5.70 0.68
C LEU A 315 27.86 -5.78 1.60
N TYR A 316 28.40 -6.99 1.81
CA TYR A 316 29.58 -7.28 2.64
C TYR A 316 29.46 -6.67 4.05
N ARG A 317 28.27 -6.83 4.67
CA ARG A 317 27.97 -6.31 6.00
C ARG A 317 28.00 -7.43 7.02
N GLU A 318 28.93 -7.35 7.94
CA GLU A 318 29.15 -8.35 9.00
C GLU A 318 28.44 -7.99 10.31
N GLU A 319 28.31 -6.70 10.61
CA GLU A 319 27.65 -6.21 11.82
C GLU A 319 26.15 -6.46 11.76
N GLU A 320 25.52 -6.58 12.94
CA GLU A 320 24.08 -6.85 13.05
C GLU A 320 23.22 -5.76 12.40
N LEU A 321 23.63 -4.49 12.53
CA LEU A 321 23.00 -3.34 11.89
C LEU A 321 24.07 -2.31 11.52
N THR A 322 24.02 -1.78 10.29
CA THR A 322 25.02 -0.82 9.79
C THR A 322 24.36 0.38 9.12
N GLY A 323 25.13 1.47 8.99
CA GLY A 323 24.75 2.59 8.14
C GLY A 323 24.55 2.14 6.68
N GLY A 324 23.51 2.64 6.05
CA GLY A 324 23.08 2.24 4.71
C GLY A 324 22.12 1.05 4.66
N ASP A 325 21.84 0.36 5.78
CA ASP A 325 20.83 -0.69 5.82
C ASP A 325 19.45 -0.16 5.51
N GLN A 326 18.72 -0.90 4.67
CA GLN A 326 17.29 -0.68 4.43
C GLN A 326 16.47 -1.53 5.40
N ILE A 327 15.55 -0.86 6.08
CA ILE A 327 14.67 -1.48 7.05
C ILE A 327 13.21 -1.14 6.77
N MET A 328 12.32 -1.98 7.28
CA MET A 328 10.88 -1.74 7.35
C MET A 328 10.46 -1.75 8.80
N VAL A 329 9.66 -0.77 9.19
CA VAL A 329 8.99 -0.75 10.49
C VAL A 329 7.84 -1.75 10.47
N VAL A 330 7.76 -2.60 11.49
CA VAL A 330 6.77 -3.71 11.53
C VAL A 330 5.67 -3.52 12.56
N ARG A 331 5.66 -2.39 13.25
CA ARG A 331 4.62 -1.98 14.19
C ARG A 331 4.46 -0.46 14.19
N ASN A 332 3.21 0.03 14.22
CA ASN A 332 2.95 1.46 14.35
C ASN A 332 3.62 2.04 15.60
N ASN A 333 4.28 3.18 15.46
CA ASN A 333 4.94 3.89 16.54
C ASN A 333 4.55 5.37 16.56
N TYR A 334 4.14 5.86 17.71
CA TYR A 334 3.56 7.19 17.91
C TYR A 334 4.42 8.07 18.81
N PHE A 335 5.63 7.63 19.12
CA PHE A 335 6.50 8.29 20.08
C PHE A 335 7.58 9.16 19.43
N TRP A 336 8.23 8.67 18.36
CA TRP A 336 9.45 9.27 17.84
C TRP A 336 9.25 10.47 16.91
N LEU A 337 8.03 10.71 16.43
CA LEU A 337 7.73 11.87 15.61
C LEU A 337 7.00 12.94 16.41
N PRO A 338 7.34 14.24 16.21
CA PRO A 338 6.61 15.33 16.84
C PRO A 338 5.16 15.35 16.36
N ASP A 339 4.26 15.80 17.23
CA ASP A 339 2.84 15.99 16.90
C ASP A 339 2.67 17.20 15.96
N ASN A 340 2.98 17.02 14.68
CA ASN A 340 2.63 17.98 13.64
C ASN A 340 1.58 17.33 12.68
N GLU A 341 0.80 18.19 12.01
CA GLU A 341 -0.35 17.73 11.21
C GLU A 341 0.01 16.76 10.05
N ALA A 342 1.26 16.70 9.60
CA ALA A 342 1.67 15.95 8.44
C ALA A 342 2.25 14.55 8.75
N THR A 343 2.89 14.38 9.93
CA THR A 343 3.63 13.15 10.30
C THR A 343 3.46 12.80 11.75
N SER A 344 2.24 12.42 12.17
CA SER A 344 1.94 12.20 13.59
C SER A 344 2.45 10.84 14.14
N PHE A 345 2.84 9.91 13.30
CA PHE A 345 3.38 8.61 13.71
C PHE A 345 4.12 7.88 12.58
N ILE A 346 4.90 6.87 12.95
CA ILE A 346 5.58 5.95 12.02
C ILE A 346 4.68 4.73 11.83
N ALA A 347 4.30 4.44 10.59
CA ALA A 347 3.37 3.37 10.29
C ALA A 347 4.06 2.01 10.11
N ASN A 348 3.33 0.93 10.39
CA ASN A 348 3.71 -0.41 9.96
C ASN A 348 3.79 -0.44 8.42
N GLY A 349 4.91 -0.95 7.90
CA GLY A 349 5.21 -0.96 6.46
C GLY A 349 6.01 0.25 5.97
N ASP A 350 6.25 1.27 6.80
CA ASP A 350 7.14 2.39 6.42
C ASP A 350 8.56 1.87 6.22
N MET A 351 9.14 2.20 5.06
CA MET A 351 10.53 1.85 4.73
C MET A 351 11.47 3.00 5.04
N ALA A 352 12.61 2.68 5.62
CA ALA A 352 13.63 3.66 5.97
C ALA A 352 15.05 3.15 5.68
N LYS A 353 15.97 4.08 5.54
CA LYS A 353 17.41 3.83 5.44
C LYS A 353 18.08 4.27 6.72
N ILE A 354 18.86 3.39 7.31
CA ILE A 354 19.71 3.72 8.44
C ILE A 354 20.86 4.60 7.93
N THR A 355 20.98 5.81 8.45
CA THR A 355 22.10 6.71 8.11
C THR A 355 23.24 6.57 9.09
N ARG A 356 22.93 6.28 10.36
CA ARG A 356 23.93 6.10 11.41
C ARG A 356 23.45 5.13 12.49
N VAL A 357 24.35 4.31 13.00
CA VAL A 357 24.14 3.41 14.15
C VAL A 357 24.98 3.90 15.32
N ARG A 358 24.43 3.92 16.52
CA ARG A 358 25.09 4.30 17.77
C ARG A 358 24.63 3.37 18.89
N ASN A 359 25.45 3.28 19.94
CA ASN A 359 25.08 2.74 21.25
C ASN A 359 24.22 1.47 21.19
N GLN A 360 24.83 0.35 20.81
CA GLN A 360 24.20 -0.96 21.00
C GLN A 360 24.27 -1.35 22.47
N GLU A 361 23.15 -1.76 23.03
CA GLU A 361 23.04 -2.14 24.44
C GLU A 361 22.04 -3.27 24.65
N GLU A 362 22.28 -4.06 25.68
CA GLU A 362 21.33 -5.06 26.15
C GLU A 362 20.67 -4.56 27.46
N ARG A 363 19.33 -4.49 27.44
CA ARG A 363 18.55 -4.06 28.60
C ARG A 363 17.20 -4.76 28.61
N TYR A 364 16.66 -5.03 29.78
CA TYR A 364 15.37 -5.73 29.95
C TYR A 364 15.30 -7.10 29.26
N GLY A 365 16.47 -7.75 29.03
CA GLY A 365 16.55 -9.00 28.30
C GLY A 365 16.33 -8.90 26.79
N PHE A 366 16.48 -7.69 26.21
CA PHE A 366 16.41 -7.40 24.78
C PHE A 366 17.58 -6.52 24.35
N ARG A 367 17.90 -6.54 23.06
CA ARG A 367 18.98 -5.75 22.46
C ARG A 367 18.42 -4.54 21.74
N PHE A 368 19.02 -3.40 21.98
CA PHE A 368 18.62 -2.12 21.41
C PHE A 368 19.79 -1.42 20.76
N SER A 369 19.47 -0.54 19.81
CA SER A 369 20.44 0.39 19.25
C SER A 369 19.78 1.76 19.06
N GLU A 370 20.54 2.82 19.28
CA GLU A 370 20.18 4.15 18.85
C GLU A 370 20.60 4.34 17.42
N VAL A 371 19.67 4.71 16.56
CA VAL A 371 19.90 4.89 15.13
C VAL A 371 19.40 6.25 14.66
N GLN A 372 20.05 6.76 13.62
CA GLN A 372 19.53 7.83 12.80
C GLN A 372 19.03 7.21 11.49
N LEU A 373 17.81 7.54 11.10
CA LEU A 373 17.17 6.99 9.91
C LEU A 373 16.41 8.04 9.09
N GLU A 374 16.24 7.78 7.82
CA GLU A 374 15.50 8.58 6.85
C GLU A 374 14.45 7.72 6.18
N PHE A 375 13.20 8.19 6.17
CA PHE A 375 12.10 7.46 5.54
C PHE A 375 12.15 7.60 4.03
N LEU A 376 12.10 6.47 3.31
CA LEU A 376 12.13 6.46 1.84
C LEU A 376 10.86 7.05 1.22
N ASP A 377 9.75 6.94 1.92
CA ASP A 377 8.44 7.39 1.43
C ASP A 377 8.10 8.83 1.86
N TYR A 378 8.85 9.41 2.80
CA TYR A 378 8.65 10.75 3.33
C TYR A 378 9.98 11.52 3.42
N PRO A 379 10.64 11.82 2.29
CA PRO A 379 11.96 12.47 2.32
C PRO A 379 11.93 13.85 2.99
N ASP A 380 10.79 14.54 2.93
CA ASP A 380 10.61 15.85 3.55
C ASP A 380 10.49 15.79 5.09
N ALA A 381 10.32 14.62 5.68
CA ALA A 381 10.28 14.42 7.12
C ALA A 381 11.66 14.60 7.78
N GLY A 382 12.73 14.65 6.96
CA GLY A 382 14.10 14.72 7.42
C GLY A 382 14.57 13.46 8.13
N SER A 383 15.71 13.57 8.79
CA SER A 383 16.32 12.46 9.52
C SER A 383 15.85 12.47 10.98
N ILE A 384 15.48 11.31 11.50
CA ILE A 384 15.09 11.15 12.91
C ILE A 384 16.10 10.27 13.66
N THR A 385 16.32 10.59 14.93
CA THR A 385 17.07 9.74 15.86
C THR A 385 16.09 9.01 16.76
N CYS A 386 16.18 7.69 16.81
CA CYS A 386 15.27 6.85 17.57
C CYS A 386 15.96 5.58 18.07
N LYS A 387 15.32 4.91 19.02
CA LYS A 387 15.76 3.60 19.51
C LYS A 387 15.06 2.51 18.71
N VAL A 388 15.82 1.49 18.27
CA VAL A 388 15.31 0.31 17.56
C VAL A 388 15.58 -0.94 18.37
N MET A 389 14.71 -1.95 18.22
CA MET A 389 14.87 -3.27 18.81
C MET A 389 15.52 -4.21 17.81
N LEU A 390 16.69 -4.76 18.16
CA LEU A 390 17.48 -5.63 17.28
C LEU A 390 16.91 -7.06 17.19
N ASP A 391 16.26 -7.53 18.26
CA ASP A 391 15.70 -8.89 18.32
C ASP A 391 14.60 -9.13 17.26
N THR A 392 13.96 -8.10 16.77
CA THR A 392 12.95 -8.21 15.71
C THR A 392 13.54 -8.39 14.31
N LEU A 393 14.83 -8.05 14.10
CA LEU A 393 15.48 -8.13 12.78
C LEU A 393 15.49 -9.53 12.19
N THR A 394 15.72 -10.54 13.02
CA THR A 394 15.86 -11.95 12.62
C THR A 394 14.68 -12.83 13.04
N SER A 395 13.72 -12.29 13.78
CA SER A 395 12.52 -13.01 14.20
C SER A 395 11.70 -13.50 12.99
N GLU A 396 11.17 -14.73 13.05
CA GLU A 396 10.21 -15.24 12.05
C GLU A 396 8.81 -14.66 12.23
N SER A 397 8.49 -14.16 13.43
CA SER A 397 7.20 -13.50 13.70
C SER A 397 7.08 -12.18 12.94
N PRO A 398 5.86 -11.76 12.57
CA PRO A 398 5.64 -10.48 11.87
C PRO A 398 6.16 -9.26 12.67
N ASN A 399 6.02 -9.30 13.99
CA ASN A 399 6.48 -8.30 14.97
C ASN A 399 6.93 -9.02 16.25
N LEU A 400 7.21 -8.27 17.33
CA LEU A 400 7.54 -8.84 18.64
C LEU A 400 6.37 -9.68 19.15
N ALA A 401 6.64 -10.90 19.57
CA ALA A 401 5.63 -11.82 20.11
C ALA A 401 4.93 -11.21 21.33
N TYR A 402 3.69 -11.62 21.56
CA TYR A 402 2.90 -11.10 22.69
C TYR A 402 3.59 -11.34 24.04
N GLU A 403 4.15 -12.52 24.26
CA GLU A 403 4.87 -12.87 25.48
C GLU A 403 6.10 -12.00 25.70
N ASP A 404 6.88 -11.74 24.64
CA ASP A 404 8.04 -10.85 24.69
C ASP A 404 7.64 -9.40 24.94
N SER A 405 6.56 -8.95 24.31
CA SER A 405 6.00 -7.62 24.56
C SER A 405 5.57 -7.44 26.00
N ARG A 406 4.97 -8.48 26.60
CA ARG A 406 4.56 -8.50 28.00
C ARG A 406 5.77 -8.51 28.93
N LYS A 407 6.79 -9.34 28.63
CA LYS A 407 8.05 -9.38 29.37
C LYS A 407 8.73 -8.03 29.39
N LEU A 408 8.85 -7.38 28.21
CA LEU A 408 9.42 -6.04 28.12
C LEU A 408 8.67 -5.03 29.01
N PHE A 409 7.34 -5.06 29.00
CA PHE A 409 6.51 -4.19 29.83
C PHE A 409 6.72 -4.46 31.34
N GLU A 410 6.79 -5.73 31.75
CA GLU A 410 7.01 -6.13 33.14
C GLU A 410 8.39 -5.67 33.64
N GLU A 411 9.44 -5.89 32.86
CA GLU A 411 10.81 -5.47 33.21
C GLU A 411 10.95 -3.95 33.29
N ILE A 412 10.43 -3.19 32.34
CA ILE A 412 10.41 -1.72 32.39
C ILE A 412 9.60 -1.22 33.60
N SER A 413 8.51 -1.92 33.96
CA SER A 413 7.67 -1.54 35.09
C SER A 413 8.42 -1.57 36.44
N ILE A 414 9.49 -2.34 36.56
CA ILE A 414 10.36 -2.39 37.74
C ILE A 414 11.07 -1.05 37.96
N ASP A 415 11.60 -0.44 36.89
CA ASP A 415 12.30 0.84 36.96
C ASP A 415 11.36 1.97 37.46
N TYR A 416 10.07 1.87 37.14
CA TYR A 416 9.04 2.83 37.53
C TYR A 416 8.27 2.43 38.80
N ALA A 417 8.70 1.41 39.55
CA ALA A 417 8.02 0.94 40.78
C ALA A 417 7.96 2.01 41.89
N HIS A 418 8.88 3.00 41.86
CA HIS A 418 8.91 4.11 42.80
C HIS A 418 7.71 5.08 42.65
N ILE A 419 7.01 5.04 41.51
CA ILE A 419 5.79 5.82 41.29
C ILE A 419 4.62 5.05 41.86
N THR A 420 4.08 5.49 42.99
CA THR A 420 2.99 4.81 43.70
C THR A 420 1.65 4.91 43.01
N ASN A 421 1.38 6.00 42.31
CA ASN A 421 0.17 6.20 41.55
C ASN A 421 0.21 5.32 40.26
N LYS A 422 -0.66 4.32 40.17
CA LYS A 422 -0.72 3.39 39.03
C LYS A 422 -0.89 4.10 37.67
N ARG A 423 -1.67 5.18 37.63
CA ARG A 423 -1.91 5.93 36.39
C ARG A 423 -0.66 6.70 35.95
N GLU A 424 0.00 7.38 36.86
CA GLU A 424 1.25 8.11 36.57
C GLU A 424 2.36 7.15 36.15
N ARG A 425 2.47 6.00 36.84
CA ARG A 425 3.42 4.95 36.47
C ARG A 425 3.19 4.43 35.07
N LEU A 426 1.94 4.11 34.69
CA LEU A 426 1.62 3.68 33.32
C LEU A 426 1.95 4.76 32.28
N LEU A 427 1.74 6.03 32.58
CA LEU A 427 2.12 7.14 31.69
C LEU A 427 3.64 7.22 31.53
N ALA A 428 4.40 7.11 32.63
CA ALA A 428 5.85 7.11 32.57
C ALA A 428 6.42 5.95 31.73
N ILE A 429 5.86 4.74 31.87
CA ILE A 429 6.23 3.58 31.06
C ILE A 429 5.90 3.82 29.58
N LYS A 430 4.77 4.44 29.27
CA LYS A 430 4.36 4.74 27.90
C LYS A 430 5.22 5.82 27.24
N GLU A 431 5.91 6.62 28.02
CA GLU A 431 6.88 7.63 27.55
C GLU A 431 8.33 7.12 27.58
N ASP A 432 8.54 5.86 27.97
CA ASP A 432 9.87 5.26 28.01
C ASP A 432 10.39 4.96 26.58
N PRO A 433 11.62 5.35 26.22
CA PRO A 433 12.21 5.13 24.90
C PRO A 433 12.41 3.66 24.55
N TYR A 434 12.63 2.77 25.51
CA TYR A 434 12.79 1.33 25.28
C TYR A 434 11.45 0.68 25.03
N TYR A 435 10.40 1.06 25.77
CA TYR A 435 9.03 0.62 25.50
C TYR A 435 8.55 1.03 24.11
N ASN A 436 8.97 2.21 23.66
CA ASN A 436 8.66 2.77 22.37
C ASN A 436 9.72 2.50 21.30
N SER A 437 10.67 1.58 21.53
CA SER A 437 11.65 1.22 20.51
C SER A 437 10.96 0.73 19.23
N LEU A 438 11.48 1.17 18.07
CA LEU A 438 10.95 0.73 16.78
C LEU A 438 11.23 -0.76 16.60
N GLN A 439 10.20 -1.51 16.28
CA GLN A 439 10.32 -2.89 15.82
C GLN A 439 10.60 -2.85 14.33
N ILE A 440 11.74 -3.38 13.91
CA ILE A 440 12.24 -3.26 12.54
C ILE A 440 12.64 -4.62 11.96
N LYS A 441 12.55 -4.75 10.64
CA LYS A 441 13.12 -5.85 9.86
C LYS A 441 13.92 -5.29 8.69
N PHE A 442 14.88 -6.07 8.17
CA PHE A 442 15.51 -5.70 6.91
C PHE A 442 14.50 -5.72 5.76
N ALA A 443 14.69 -4.85 4.77
CA ALA A 443 13.72 -4.58 3.71
C ALA A 443 14.28 -4.82 2.29
N TYR A 444 15.31 -5.63 2.14
CA TYR A 444 15.80 -6.10 0.82
C TYR A 444 14.89 -7.20 0.28
N ALA A 445 14.36 -8.02 1.19
CA ALA A 445 13.39 -9.06 0.91
C ALA A 445 12.23 -8.96 1.90
N VAL A 446 11.00 -9.03 1.39
CA VAL A 446 9.78 -8.95 2.20
C VAL A 446 8.74 -9.97 1.74
N THR A 447 7.72 -10.20 2.57
CA THR A 447 6.57 -11.02 2.14
C THR A 447 5.69 -10.26 1.16
N CYS A 448 4.96 -10.98 0.31
CA CYS A 448 4.06 -10.39 -0.68
C CYS A 448 3.04 -9.43 -0.05
N HIS A 449 2.45 -9.76 1.11
CA HIS A 449 1.54 -8.87 1.83
C HIS A 449 2.20 -7.53 2.21
N LYS A 450 3.50 -7.55 2.58
CA LYS A 450 4.24 -6.32 2.91
C LYS A 450 4.66 -5.54 1.67
N ALA A 451 4.70 -6.18 0.50
CA ALA A 451 4.95 -5.53 -0.78
C ALA A 451 3.69 -4.90 -1.41
N GLN A 452 2.50 -5.21 -0.88
CA GLN A 452 1.24 -4.62 -1.40
C GLN A 452 1.27 -3.08 -1.31
N GLY A 453 0.66 -2.42 -2.30
CA GLY A 453 0.64 -0.98 -2.45
C GLY A 453 1.98 -0.36 -2.86
N GLY A 454 3.06 -1.15 -2.92
CA GLY A 454 4.36 -0.74 -3.42
C GLY A 454 4.60 -1.17 -4.86
N GLN A 455 5.53 -0.49 -5.53
CA GLN A 455 6.03 -0.86 -6.85
C GLN A 455 7.53 -0.56 -6.93
N TRP A 456 8.28 -1.45 -7.58
CA TRP A 456 9.72 -1.36 -7.75
C TRP A 456 10.13 -1.54 -9.21
N ASP A 457 11.24 -0.96 -9.60
CA ASP A 457 11.73 -1.07 -10.97
C ASP A 457 12.18 -2.51 -11.29
N ALA A 458 12.80 -3.19 -10.33
CA ALA A 458 13.16 -4.61 -10.43
C ALA A 458 12.56 -5.41 -9.25
N VAL A 459 11.89 -6.52 -9.56
CA VAL A 459 11.33 -7.42 -8.55
C VAL A 459 11.79 -8.86 -8.82
N PHE A 460 12.31 -9.48 -7.78
CA PHE A 460 12.66 -10.90 -7.76
C PHE A 460 11.58 -11.64 -6.97
N VAL A 461 10.86 -12.54 -7.60
CA VAL A 461 9.83 -13.35 -6.94
C VAL A 461 10.37 -14.74 -6.69
N ASP A 462 10.52 -15.12 -5.43
CA ASP A 462 10.95 -16.48 -5.06
C ASP A 462 9.74 -17.40 -4.94
N GLN A 463 9.72 -18.48 -5.75
CA GLN A 463 8.64 -19.47 -5.69
C GLN A 463 8.52 -20.08 -4.30
N GLY A 464 9.64 -20.33 -3.64
CA GLY A 464 9.71 -21.13 -2.42
C GLY A 464 9.33 -22.60 -2.66
N TYR A 465 8.99 -23.30 -1.58
CA TYR A 465 8.49 -24.68 -1.67
C TYR A 465 7.06 -24.67 -2.20
N LEU A 466 6.80 -25.40 -3.29
CA LEU A 466 5.50 -25.51 -3.95
C LEU A 466 5.30 -26.94 -4.47
N THR A 467 4.17 -27.54 -4.10
CA THR A 467 3.64 -28.78 -4.74
C THR A 467 2.45 -28.41 -5.61
N GLU A 468 2.04 -29.30 -6.51
CA GLU A 468 0.88 -29.07 -7.38
C GLU A 468 -0.41 -28.88 -6.58
N GLU A 469 -0.59 -29.60 -5.47
CA GLU A 469 -1.72 -29.48 -4.54
C GLU A 469 -1.79 -28.12 -3.82
N MET A 470 -0.69 -27.36 -3.79
CA MET A 470 -0.63 -26.00 -3.22
C MET A 470 -0.99 -24.90 -4.22
N ILE A 471 -1.32 -25.28 -5.47
CA ILE A 471 -1.76 -24.33 -6.50
C ILE A 471 -3.26 -24.14 -6.35
N ASP A 472 -3.64 -23.24 -5.49
CA ASP A 472 -5.01 -22.85 -5.17
C ASP A 472 -5.26 -21.35 -5.53
N LEU A 473 -6.45 -20.88 -5.27
CA LEU A 473 -6.83 -19.48 -5.49
C LEU A 473 -5.92 -18.49 -4.73
N ASP A 474 -5.54 -18.84 -3.49
CA ASP A 474 -4.68 -17.99 -2.67
C ASP A 474 -3.26 -17.91 -3.25
N PHE A 475 -2.76 -19.03 -3.81
CA PHE A 475 -1.49 -19.03 -4.53
C PHE A 475 -1.55 -18.19 -5.81
N LEU A 476 -2.63 -18.29 -6.59
CA LEU A 476 -2.80 -17.49 -7.82
C LEU A 476 -2.87 -15.98 -7.49
N ARG A 477 -3.62 -15.60 -6.46
CA ARG A 477 -3.69 -14.21 -5.98
C ARG A 477 -2.35 -13.73 -5.43
N TRP A 478 -1.63 -14.58 -4.70
CA TRP A 478 -0.29 -14.29 -4.22
C TRP A 478 0.66 -14.02 -5.38
N LEU A 479 0.66 -14.90 -6.37
CA LEU A 479 1.52 -14.82 -7.54
C LEU A 479 1.21 -13.58 -8.39
N TYR A 480 -0.07 -13.33 -8.66
CA TYR A 480 -0.53 -12.12 -9.34
C TYR A 480 -0.09 -10.85 -8.58
N THR A 481 -0.29 -10.83 -7.26
CA THR A 481 0.13 -9.68 -6.44
C THR A 481 1.63 -9.48 -6.51
N ALA A 482 2.43 -10.54 -6.40
CA ALA A 482 3.89 -10.47 -6.41
C ALA A 482 4.43 -9.95 -7.74
N ILE A 483 3.99 -10.50 -8.88
CA ILE A 483 4.50 -10.10 -10.19
C ILE A 483 4.10 -8.69 -10.59
N THR A 484 2.91 -8.23 -10.17
CA THR A 484 2.42 -6.87 -10.43
C THR A 484 3.13 -5.79 -9.60
N ARG A 485 4.07 -6.16 -8.71
CA ARG A 485 4.94 -5.19 -8.03
C ARG A 485 6.06 -4.67 -8.94
N ALA A 486 6.41 -5.41 -10.01
CA ALA A 486 7.45 -5.02 -10.94
C ALA A 486 6.94 -3.97 -11.94
N LYS A 487 7.73 -2.88 -12.13
CA LYS A 487 7.47 -1.85 -13.13
C LYS A 487 8.24 -2.09 -14.43
N ARG A 488 9.50 -2.54 -14.34
CA ARG A 488 10.42 -2.59 -15.48
C ARG A 488 11.02 -3.97 -15.71
N GLN A 489 11.41 -4.69 -14.63
CA GLN A 489 11.97 -6.02 -14.74
C GLN A 489 11.46 -6.95 -13.65
N LEU A 490 11.05 -8.15 -14.05
CA LEU A 490 10.59 -9.21 -13.18
C LEU A 490 11.50 -10.43 -13.35
N PHE A 491 11.99 -10.96 -12.24
CA PHE A 491 12.81 -12.16 -12.17
C PHE A 491 12.07 -13.26 -11.40
N LEU A 492 11.75 -14.36 -12.08
CA LEU A 492 11.10 -15.53 -11.49
C LEU A 492 12.21 -16.48 -10.97
N VAL A 493 12.43 -16.48 -9.65
CA VAL A 493 13.53 -17.18 -9.00
C VAL A 493 13.09 -18.58 -8.56
N ASN A 494 13.85 -19.60 -8.95
CA ASN A 494 13.62 -21.01 -8.61
C ASN A 494 12.25 -21.56 -9.02
N PHE A 495 11.58 -20.97 -10.00
CA PHE A 495 10.32 -21.48 -10.51
C PHE A 495 10.53 -22.83 -11.23
N ALA A 496 9.65 -23.80 -10.93
CA ALA A 496 9.68 -25.12 -11.55
C ALA A 496 9.50 -25.03 -13.07
N GLN A 497 10.16 -25.92 -13.82
CA GLN A 497 10.06 -25.97 -15.28
C GLN A 497 8.62 -26.15 -15.76
N THR A 498 7.83 -26.89 -14.98
CA THR A 498 6.42 -27.15 -15.27
C THR A 498 5.54 -25.89 -15.32
N LEU A 499 6.01 -24.78 -14.73
CA LEU A 499 5.32 -23.48 -14.74
C LEU A 499 5.63 -22.63 -15.98
N PHE A 500 6.39 -23.12 -16.96
CA PHE A 500 6.70 -22.40 -18.19
C PHE A 500 6.13 -23.10 -19.42
N LEU A 501 5.69 -22.31 -20.39
CA LEU A 501 5.28 -22.83 -21.72
C LEU A 501 6.54 -23.18 -22.48
N SER A 502 6.73 -24.51 -22.75
CA SER A 502 7.80 -25.15 -23.51
C SER A 502 9.23 -24.62 -23.28
N ALA A 503 10.15 -25.55 -23.26
CA ALA A 503 11.57 -25.25 -23.26
C ALA A 503 11.95 -24.41 -24.49
N ALA A 504 11.99 -23.09 -24.35
CA ALA A 504 13.01 -22.36 -25.08
C ALA A 504 14.37 -22.83 -24.52
N PRO A 505 15.35 -23.16 -25.36
CA PRO A 505 16.69 -23.44 -24.87
C PRO A 505 17.18 -22.21 -24.12
N ASP A 506 17.60 -22.43 -22.89
CA ASP A 506 18.35 -21.53 -21.99
C ASP A 506 18.50 -20.06 -22.43
N ASP A 507 17.44 -19.25 -22.28
CA ASP A 507 17.56 -17.79 -22.11
C ASP A 507 17.93 -17.53 -20.64
N ASP A 508 19.03 -18.17 -20.22
CA ASP A 508 19.69 -17.94 -18.93
C ASP A 508 20.48 -16.64 -19.00
N TYR A 509 20.06 -15.64 -18.26
CA TYR A 509 20.94 -14.57 -17.82
C TYR A 509 21.93 -15.04 -16.77
#